data_de114ce11897b19f100453ee3e9b6a3c
#
_entry.id   de114ce11897b19f100453ee3e9b6a3c
#
_cell.length_a   1.000
_cell.length_b   1.000
_cell.length_c   1.000
_cell.angle_alpha   90.00
_cell.angle_beta   90.00
_cell.angle_gamma   90.00
#
_symmetry.space_group_name_H-M   'P 1'
#
loop_
_entity.id
_entity.type
_entity.pdbx_description
1 polymer ?
#
loop_
_entity_poly.entity_id
_entity_poly.type
_entity_poly.pdbx_seq_one_letter_code
_entity_poly.pdbx_strand_id
1 'polypeptide(L)'
;MLEEIKSLPPLPNSVIKIQELCMSNDTNIDELSQVIAQDPMLSANILKSVNSPLYGMSKEISSITQAIMLFGISMIRGFAAASAIKKGVSIDLSPYSASIDDLTRVSSLQMALAREWYRNVDKSMLPLLQSSAFLMELGKLVGSLSVISSGNLDSFSKDIAQMKVPEEVERHYLGISSYEIAASMFEHWNFESALVEALREISNPLAKNPYSQALAVITKTVNLQNTFSNEGISAALELIEKFGLNKNAFEEAIMAVKSAQK
;
A
#
# COMPACT_ATOMS: atom_id res chain seq x y z
N MET A 1 -1.96 8.52 19.17
CA MET A 1 -1.85 7.51 18.08
C MET A 1 -2.86 6.36 18.23
N LEU A 2 -2.84 5.53 19.27
CA LEU A 2 -3.81 4.43 19.45
C LEU A 2 -5.26 4.91 19.56
N GLU A 3 -5.51 6.04 20.21
CA GLU A 3 -6.85 6.62 20.32
C GLU A 3 -7.35 7.16 18.97
N GLU A 4 -6.48 7.73 18.17
CA GLU A 4 -6.81 8.19 16.82
C GLU A 4 -7.19 7.01 15.91
N ILE A 5 -6.46 5.90 15.98
CA ILE A 5 -6.82 4.68 15.25
C ILE A 5 -8.19 4.14 15.69
N LYS A 6 -8.45 4.10 17.01
CA LYS A 6 -9.76 3.67 17.55
C LYS A 6 -10.90 4.62 17.18
N SER A 7 -10.61 5.89 16.93
CA SER A 7 -11.60 6.90 16.53
C SER A 7 -11.84 6.91 15.02
N LEU A 8 -11.15 6.10 14.24
CA LEU A 8 -11.40 5.98 12.81
C LEU A 8 -12.85 5.54 12.57
N PRO A 9 -13.53 6.15 11.59
CA PRO A 9 -14.89 5.74 11.27
C PRO A 9 -14.90 4.28 10.82
N PRO A 10 -15.99 3.54 11.10
CA PRO A 10 -16.15 2.20 10.58
C PRO A 10 -16.13 2.25 9.04
N LEU A 11 -15.65 1.17 8.43
CA LEU A 11 -15.72 1.04 6.99
C LEU A 11 -17.19 1.08 6.52
N PRO A 12 -17.48 1.63 5.33
CA PRO A 12 -18.81 1.56 4.74
C PRO A 12 -19.31 0.12 4.64
N ASN A 13 -20.62 -0.08 4.79
CA ASN A 13 -21.22 -1.42 4.74
C ASN A 13 -20.88 -2.18 3.46
N SER A 14 -20.75 -1.50 2.31
CA SER A 14 -20.30 -2.12 1.06
C SER A 14 -18.91 -2.73 1.17
N VAL A 15 -17.99 -2.03 1.84
CA VAL A 15 -16.61 -2.50 2.03
C VAL A 15 -16.53 -3.63 3.07
N ILE A 16 -17.32 -3.55 4.15
CA ILE A 16 -17.43 -4.64 5.15
C ILE A 16 -17.92 -5.92 4.46
N LYS A 17 -18.97 -5.82 3.64
CA LYS A 17 -19.50 -6.97 2.91
C LYS A 17 -18.51 -7.54 1.90
N ILE A 18 -17.74 -6.69 1.23
CA ILE A 18 -16.63 -7.12 0.36
C ILE A 18 -15.59 -7.90 1.16
N GLN A 19 -15.21 -7.42 2.36
CA GLN A 19 -14.26 -8.12 3.22
C GLN A 19 -14.78 -9.49 3.64
N GLU A 20 -16.02 -9.59 4.11
CA GLU A 20 -16.65 -10.85 4.51
C GLU A 20 -16.65 -11.86 3.37
N LEU A 21 -17.05 -11.44 2.16
CA LEU A 21 -17.00 -12.29 0.98
C LEU A 21 -15.56 -12.75 0.64
N CYS A 22 -14.60 -11.84 0.72
CA CYS A 22 -13.20 -12.15 0.40
C CYS A 22 -12.50 -13.07 1.43
N MET A 23 -13.04 -13.19 2.63
CA MET A 23 -12.53 -14.10 3.68
C MET A 23 -13.10 -15.52 3.55
N SER A 24 -14.12 -15.73 2.73
CA SER A 24 -14.68 -17.05 2.46
C SER A 24 -13.76 -17.86 1.55
N ASN A 25 -13.55 -19.14 1.87
CA ASN A 25 -12.78 -20.06 1.01
C ASN A 25 -13.45 -20.31 -0.34
N ASP A 26 -14.77 -20.07 -0.45
CA ASP A 26 -15.59 -20.28 -1.65
C ASP A 26 -16.09 -18.93 -2.20
N THR A 27 -15.24 -17.91 -2.28
CA THR A 27 -15.63 -16.60 -2.78
C THR A 27 -16.17 -16.67 -4.21
N ASN A 28 -17.45 -16.34 -4.37
CA ASN A 28 -18.09 -16.25 -5.67
C ASN A 28 -17.79 -14.88 -6.30
N ILE A 29 -17.06 -14.90 -7.43
CA ILE A 29 -16.66 -13.67 -8.17
C ILE A 29 -17.89 -12.88 -8.63
N ASP A 30 -18.98 -13.54 -9.03
CA ASP A 30 -20.19 -12.86 -9.49
C ASP A 30 -20.88 -12.15 -8.32
N GLU A 31 -20.96 -12.77 -7.15
CA GLU A 31 -21.52 -12.16 -5.95
C GLU A 31 -20.69 -10.96 -5.50
N LEU A 32 -19.37 -11.10 -5.45
CA LEU A 32 -18.46 -10.01 -5.13
C LEU A 32 -18.60 -8.84 -6.11
N SER A 33 -18.69 -9.14 -7.40
CA SER A 33 -18.88 -8.15 -8.45
C SER A 33 -20.22 -7.39 -8.30
N GLN A 34 -21.30 -8.08 -7.96
CA GLN A 34 -22.62 -7.48 -7.72
C GLN A 34 -22.59 -6.56 -6.49
N VAL A 35 -21.97 -6.97 -5.39
CA VAL A 35 -21.85 -6.14 -4.18
C VAL A 35 -21.08 -4.85 -4.49
N ILE A 36 -19.97 -4.92 -5.24
CA ILE A 36 -19.21 -3.75 -5.64
C ILE A 36 -20.04 -2.86 -6.58
N ALA A 37 -20.79 -3.44 -7.52
CA ALA A 37 -21.61 -2.70 -8.48
C ALA A 37 -22.77 -1.93 -7.83
N GLN A 38 -23.19 -2.29 -6.61
CA GLN A 38 -24.19 -1.53 -5.83
C GLN A 38 -23.66 -0.16 -5.34
N ASP A 39 -22.35 0.07 -5.30
CA ASP A 39 -21.74 1.37 -5.02
C ASP A 39 -21.06 1.91 -6.29
N PRO A 40 -21.72 2.81 -7.04
CA PRO A 40 -21.20 3.35 -8.31
C PRO A 40 -19.87 4.11 -8.14
N MET A 41 -19.68 4.79 -6.99
CA MET A 41 -18.44 5.52 -6.72
C MET A 41 -17.28 4.58 -6.43
N LEU A 42 -17.55 3.51 -5.67
CA LEU A 42 -16.56 2.48 -5.41
C LEU A 42 -16.17 1.77 -6.71
N SER A 43 -17.15 1.38 -7.53
CA SER A 43 -16.92 0.79 -8.86
C SER A 43 -16.04 1.68 -9.74
N ALA A 44 -16.37 2.97 -9.84
CA ALA A 44 -15.61 3.92 -10.63
C ALA A 44 -14.16 4.07 -10.12
N ASN A 45 -13.97 4.12 -8.80
CA ASN A 45 -12.64 4.22 -8.19
C ASN A 45 -11.80 2.96 -8.43
N ILE A 46 -12.40 1.78 -8.32
CA ILE A 46 -11.73 0.50 -8.62
C ILE A 46 -11.33 0.47 -10.10
N LEU A 47 -12.28 0.76 -11.02
CA LEU A 47 -12.00 0.75 -12.46
C LEU A 47 -10.92 1.78 -12.84
N LYS A 48 -10.94 2.97 -12.25
CA LYS A 48 -9.88 3.97 -12.43
C LYS A 48 -8.52 3.44 -11.96
N SER A 49 -8.48 2.75 -10.82
CA SER A 49 -7.24 2.20 -10.26
C SER A 49 -6.66 1.11 -11.15
N VAL A 50 -7.47 0.13 -11.57
CA VAL A 50 -7.00 -1.00 -12.40
C VAL A 50 -6.62 -0.59 -13.83
N ASN A 51 -7.15 0.52 -14.33
CA ASN A 51 -6.79 1.09 -15.63
C ASN A 51 -5.60 2.05 -15.59
N SER A 52 -4.89 2.12 -14.47
CA SER A 52 -3.66 2.91 -14.41
C SER A 52 -2.65 2.43 -15.46
N PRO A 53 -2.00 3.35 -16.21
CA PRO A 53 -0.97 3.00 -17.19
C PRO A 53 0.16 2.13 -16.61
N LEU A 54 0.41 2.24 -15.31
CA LEU A 54 1.42 1.45 -14.59
C LEU A 54 1.20 -0.07 -14.67
N TYR A 55 -0.02 -0.52 -14.98
CA TYR A 55 -0.30 -1.95 -15.11
C TYR A 55 -0.15 -2.48 -16.53
N GLY A 56 0.14 -1.61 -17.49
CA GLY A 56 0.45 -1.99 -18.87
C GLY A 56 -0.67 -2.79 -19.56
N MET A 57 -1.93 -2.51 -19.22
CA MET A 57 -3.06 -3.19 -19.83
C MET A 57 -3.21 -2.75 -21.29
N SER A 58 -3.23 -3.71 -22.21
CA SER A 58 -3.39 -3.46 -23.64
C SER A 58 -4.81 -3.03 -24.03
N LYS A 59 -5.79 -3.29 -23.16
CA LYS A 59 -7.20 -2.93 -23.34
C LYS A 59 -7.76 -2.41 -22.03
N GLU A 60 -8.67 -1.46 -22.13
CA GLU A 60 -9.39 -0.92 -20.99
C GLU A 60 -10.24 -2.00 -20.29
N ILE A 61 -10.17 -2.03 -18.96
CA ILE A 61 -10.97 -2.89 -18.11
C ILE A 61 -12.29 -2.16 -17.84
N SER A 62 -13.39 -2.70 -18.36
CA SER A 62 -14.69 -2.04 -18.35
C SER A 62 -15.68 -2.61 -17.32
N SER A 63 -15.33 -3.72 -16.64
CA SER A 63 -16.20 -4.34 -15.64
C SER A 63 -15.46 -4.76 -14.38
N ILE A 64 -16.17 -4.79 -13.25
CA ILE A 64 -15.64 -5.26 -11.96
C ILE A 64 -15.27 -6.75 -12.03
N THR A 65 -16.06 -7.58 -12.67
CA THR A 65 -15.74 -9.00 -12.87
C THR A 65 -14.41 -9.18 -13.59
N GLN A 66 -14.16 -8.39 -14.65
CA GLN A 66 -12.89 -8.36 -15.37
C GLN A 66 -11.73 -7.93 -14.47
N ALA A 67 -11.94 -6.88 -13.65
CA ALA A 67 -10.95 -6.40 -12.69
C ALA A 67 -10.60 -7.50 -11.67
N ILE A 68 -11.59 -8.21 -11.12
CA ILE A 68 -11.38 -9.32 -10.18
C ILE A 68 -10.59 -10.45 -10.84
N MET A 69 -10.94 -10.85 -12.07
CA MET A 69 -10.21 -11.91 -12.77
C MET A 69 -8.75 -11.58 -13.06
N LEU A 70 -8.43 -10.31 -13.34
CA LEU A 70 -7.09 -9.88 -13.73
C LEU A 70 -6.21 -9.53 -12.52
N PHE A 71 -6.78 -8.91 -11.49
CA PHE A 71 -6.03 -8.42 -10.32
C PHE A 71 -6.20 -9.31 -9.09
N GLY A 72 -7.17 -10.21 -9.10
CA GLY A 72 -7.50 -11.08 -7.96
C GLY A 72 -8.32 -10.38 -6.87
N ILE A 73 -8.94 -11.21 -6.05
CA ILE A 73 -9.86 -10.79 -4.98
C ILE A 73 -9.16 -9.90 -3.94
N SER A 74 -7.97 -10.30 -3.49
CA SER A 74 -7.20 -9.55 -2.46
C SER A 74 -6.89 -8.12 -2.91
N MET A 75 -6.58 -7.93 -4.20
CA MET A 75 -6.27 -6.61 -4.74
C MET A 75 -7.52 -5.73 -4.83
N ILE A 76 -8.64 -6.28 -5.30
CA ILE A 76 -9.92 -5.57 -5.36
C ILE A 76 -10.38 -5.15 -3.96
N ARG A 77 -10.19 -6.01 -2.95
CA ARG A 77 -10.43 -5.69 -1.55
C ARG A 77 -9.56 -4.51 -1.09
N GLY A 78 -8.28 -4.51 -1.47
CA GLY A 78 -7.36 -3.41 -1.18
C GLY A 78 -7.83 -2.09 -1.79
N PHE A 79 -8.24 -2.08 -3.06
CA PHE A 79 -8.80 -0.89 -3.72
C PHE A 79 -10.09 -0.40 -3.04
N ALA A 80 -10.96 -1.31 -2.63
CA ALA A 80 -12.19 -0.97 -1.91
C ALA A 80 -11.89 -0.29 -0.57
N ALA A 81 -10.96 -0.86 0.21
CA ALA A 81 -10.53 -0.28 1.48
C ALA A 81 -9.89 1.11 1.30
N ALA A 82 -8.96 1.27 0.35
CA ALA A 82 -8.33 2.55 0.06
C ALA A 82 -9.35 3.62 -0.36
N SER A 83 -10.37 3.24 -1.15
CA SER A 83 -11.45 4.14 -1.55
C SER A 83 -12.31 4.60 -0.36
N ALA A 84 -12.58 3.69 0.59
CA ALA A 84 -13.35 3.99 1.80
C ALA A 84 -12.62 4.97 2.72
N ILE A 85 -11.33 4.74 2.94
CA ILE A 85 -10.49 5.60 3.78
C ILE A 85 -10.47 7.02 3.22
N LYS A 86 -10.28 7.16 1.90
CA LYS A 86 -10.29 8.47 1.23
C LYS A 86 -11.59 9.25 1.41
N LYS A 87 -12.72 8.58 1.62
CA LYS A 87 -14.02 9.23 1.86
C LYS A 87 -14.25 9.59 3.33
N GLY A 88 -13.73 8.80 4.25
CA GLY A 88 -14.05 8.88 5.68
C GLY A 88 -13.09 9.73 6.51
N VAL A 89 -11.91 10.06 5.99
CA VAL A 89 -10.86 10.79 6.71
C VAL A 89 -10.60 12.11 5.99
N SER A 90 -10.52 13.22 6.75
CA SER A 90 -10.02 14.48 6.21
C SER A 90 -8.54 14.31 5.86
N ILE A 91 -8.24 14.34 4.56
CA ILE A 91 -6.90 14.03 4.06
C ILE A 91 -6.11 15.32 3.96
N ASP A 92 -5.08 15.43 4.79
CA ASP A 92 -4.04 16.44 4.70
C ASP A 92 -2.67 15.75 4.85
N LEU A 93 -1.93 15.69 3.75
CA LEU A 93 -0.58 15.12 3.68
C LEU A 93 0.52 16.19 3.68
N SER A 94 0.19 17.43 4.05
CA SER A 94 1.16 18.52 4.16
C SER A 94 2.38 18.18 5.04
N PRO A 95 2.27 17.38 6.14
CA PRO A 95 3.43 16.94 6.89
C PRO A 95 4.48 16.23 6.04
N TYR A 96 4.05 15.46 5.04
CA TYR A 96 4.92 14.75 4.10
C TYR A 96 5.23 15.55 2.83
N SER A 97 4.79 16.81 2.73
CA SER A 97 4.89 17.64 1.51
C SER A 97 4.33 16.94 0.27
N ALA A 98 3.25 16.21 0.43
CA ALA A 98 2.64 15.36 -0.60
C ALA A 98 1.14 15.62 -0.74
N SER A 99 0.60 15.25 -1.90
CA SER A 99 -0.83 15.22 -2.19
C SER A 99 -1.38 13.79 -2.12
N ILE A 100 -2.71 13.66 -2.15
CA ILE A 100 -3.37 12.35 -2.26
C ILE A 100 -3.07 11.65 -3.60
N ASP A 101 -2.81 12.43 -4.66
CA ASP A 101 -2.42 11.89 -5.95
C ASP A 101 -0.99 11.34 -5.90
N ASP A 102 -0.07 11.99 -5.18
CA ASP A 102 1.27 11.46 -4.92
C ASP A 102 1.22 10.16 -4.14
N LEU A 103 0.42 10.10 -3.07
CA LEU A 103 0.21 8.86 -2.30
C LEU A 103 -0.32 7.74 -3.20
N THR A 104 -1.32 8.03 -4.02
CA THR A 104 -1.93 7.05 -4.93
C THR A 104 -0.92 6.56 -5.97
N ARG A 105 -0.12 7.47 -6.53
CA ARG A 105 0.94 7.16 -7.48
C ARG A 105 2.01 6.27 -6.86
N VAL A 106 2.48 6.60 -5.67
CA VAL A 106 3.48 5.80 -4.94
C VAL A 106 2.94 4.41 -4.63
N SER A 107 1.74 4.30 -4.05
CA SER A 107 1.09 3.00 -3.78
C SER A 107 0.97 2.13 -5.04
N SER A 108 0.62 2.75 -6.17
CA SER A 108 0.51 2.04 -7.46
C SER A 108 1.87 1.57 -7.98
N LEU A 109 2.92 2.39 -7.82
CA LEU A 109 4.30 2.02 -8.20
C LEU A 109 4.84 0.89 -7.32
N GLN A 110 4.61 0.94 -6.02
CA GLN A 110 5.01 -0.10 -5.07
C GLN A 110 4.33 -1.44 -5.40
N MET A 111 3.03 -1.41 -5.71
CA MET A 111 2.30 -2.59 -6.16
C MET A 111 2.83 -3.13 -7.49
N ALA A 112 3.10 -2.24 -8.47
CA ALA A 112 3.64 -2.65 -9.76
C ALA A 112 5.03 -3.28 -9.60
N LEU A 113 5.89 -2.71 -8.75
CA LEU A 113 7.22 -3.27 -8.44
C LEU A 113 7.11 -4.64 -7.77
N ALA A 114 6.20 -4.79 -6.80
CA ALA A 114 5.92 -6.08 -6.16
C ALA A 114 5.53 -7.15 -7.18
N ARG A 115 4.62 -6.80 -8.11
CA ARG A 115 4.16 -7.69 -9.17
C ARG A 115 5.28 -8.10 -10.13
N GLU A 116 6.00 -7.12 -10.67
CA GLU A 116 7.06 -7.37 -11.64
C GLU A 116 8.19 -8.19 -11.02
N TRP A 117 8.52 -7.94 -9.75
CA TRP A 117 9.56 -8.68 -9.04
C TRP A 117 9.15 -10.13 -8.78
N TYR A 118 8.00 -10.36 -8.16
CA TYR A 118 7.60 -11.68 -7.67
C TYR A 118 6.92 -12.56 -8.71
N ARG A 119 6.50 -12.04 -9.86
CA ARG A 119 5.89 -12.86 -10.93
C ARG A 119 6.82 -13.99 -11.46
N ASN A 120 8.14 -13.79 -11.35
CA ASN A 120 9.16 -14.75 -11.77
C ASN A 120 9.90 -15.38 -10.60
N VAL A 121 9.61 -14.97 -9.34
CA VAL A 121 10.24 -15.52 -8.13
C VAL A 121 9.31 -16.50 -7.43
N ASP A 122 8.15 -16.02 -7.01
CA ASP A 122 7.11 -16.83 -6.35
C ASP A 122 5.72 -16.21 -6.57
N LYS A 123 4.95 -16.79 -7.49
CA LYS A 123 3.61 -16.33 -7.80
C LYS A 123 2.61 -16.50 -6.66
N SER A 124 2.87 -17.44 -5.74
CA SER A 124 1.98 -17.66 -4.60
C SER A 124 1.96 -16.49 -3.62
N MET A 125 3.05 -15.71 -3.57
CA MET A 125 3.15 -14.51 -2.75
C MET A 125 2.41 -13.29 -3.34
N LEU A 126 2.14 -13.27 -4.65
CA LEU A 126 1.63 -12.10 -5.34
C LEU A 126 0.34 -11.52 -4.74
N PRO A 127 -0.72 -12.30 -4.43
CA PRO A 127 -1.98 -11.72 -3.96
C PRO A 127 -1.82 -10.87 -2.71
N LEU A 128 -1.13 -11.38 -1.70
CA LEU A 128 -0.90 -10.67 -0.44
C LEU A 128 0.16 -9.56 -0.60
N LEU A 129 1.26 -9.83 -1.30
CA LEU A 129 2.33 -8.86 -1.48
C LEU A 129 1.86 -7.62 -2.22
N GLN A 130 1.10 -7.77 -3.30
CA GLN A 130 0.55 -6.65 -4.07
C GLN A 130 -0.43 -5.81 -3.25
N SER A 131 -1.36 -6.45 -2.53
CA SER A 131 -2.31 -5.72 -1.69
C SER A 131 -1.61 -5.01 -0.54
N SER A 132 -0.64 -5.64 0.12
CA SER A 132 0.16 -5.02 1.17
C SER A 132 0.97 -3.83 0.65
N ALA A 133 1.64 -3.99 -0.50
CA ALA A 133 2.40 -2.90 -1.14
C ALA A 133 1.52 -1.70 -1.52
N PHE A 134 0.29 -1.95 -1.96
CA PHE A 134 -0.66 -0.87 -2.29
C PHE A 134 -1.18 -0.14 -1.06
N LEU A 135 -1.34 -0.85 0.07
CA LEU A 135 -2.00 -0.35 1.28
C LEU A 135 -1.03 0.24 2.30
N MET A 136 0.26 -0.09 2.24
CA MET A 136 1.21 0.25 3.32
C MET A 136 1.40 1.74 3.55
N GLU A 137 1.21 2.58 2.53
CA GLU A 137 1.35 4.05 2.68
C GLU A 137 0.13 4.70 3.35
N LEU A 138 -1.00 4.00 3.50
CA LEU A 138 -2.22 4.58 4.07
C LEU A 138 -2.09 4.97 5.54
N GLY A 139 -1.13 4.39 6.26
CA GLY A 139 -0.81 4.81 7.63
C GLY A 139 -0.36 6.26 7.74
N LYS A 140 0.20 6.84 6.65
CA LYS A 140 0.57 8.24 6.60
C LYS A 140 -0.62 9.20 6.71
N LEU A 141 -1.82 8.76 6.33
CA LEU A 141 -3.04 9.57 6.50
C LEU A 141 -3.34 9.83 7.98
N VAL A 142 -3.28 8.79 8.80
CA VAL A 142 -3.49 8.92 10.25
C VAL A 142 -2.27 9.56 10.92
N GLY A 143 -1.07 9.22 10.49
CA GLY A 143 0.17 9.87 10.95
C GLY A 143 0.13 11.38 10.73
N SER A 144 -0.31 11.85 9.55
CA SER A 144 -0.48 13.27 9.25
C SER A 144 -1.45 13.97 10.21
N LEU A 145 -2.61 13.37 10.44
CA LEU A 145 -3.59 13.92 11.39
C LEU A 145 -2.99 14.09 12.78
N SER A 146 -2.23 13.10 13.24
CA SER A 146 -1.57 13.15 14.55
C SER A 146 -0.49 14.22 14.61
N VAL A 147 0.33 14.38 13.59
CA VAL A 147 1.34 15.44 13.50
C VAL A 147 0.69 16.82 13.54
N ILE A 148 -0.38 17.03 12.76
CA ILE A 148 -1.11 18.30 12.71
C ILE A 148 -1.76 18.60 14.05
N SER A 149 -2.46 17.64 14.64
CA SER A 149 -3.17 17.82 15.92
C SER A 149 -2.23 18.07 17.10
N SER A 150 -1.01 17.54 17.04
CA SER A 150 0.02 17.79 18.07
C SER A 150 0.77 19.11 17.90
N GLY A 151 0.51 19.87 16.83
CA GLY A 151 1.20 21.14 16.55
C GLY A 151 2.64 21.00 16.06
N ASN A 152 3.05 19.81 15.62
CA ASN A 152 4.41 19.51 15.18
C ASN A 152 4.63 19.64 13.67
N LEU A 153 3.66 20.20 12.92
CA LEU A 153 3.67 20.24 11.46
C LEU A 153 4.98 20.76 10.88
N ASP A 154 5.42 21.98 11.28
CA ASP A 154 6.60 22.63 10.69
C ASP A 154 7.89 21.84 10.96
N SER A 155 8.05 21.36 12.19
CA SER A 155 9.25 20.61 12.61
C SER A 155 9.30 19.25 11.90
N PHE A 156 8.18 18.53 11.86
CA PHE A 156 8.07 17.25 11.18
C PHE A 156 8.34 17.38 9.67
N SER A 157 7.70 18.36 9.00
CA SER A 157 7.88 18.57 7.55
C SER A 157 9.32 18.92 7.21
N LYS A 158 9.99 19.75 8.05
CA LYS A 158 11.39 20.07 7.88
C LYS A 158 12.28 18.85 8.01
N ASP A 159 12.04 18.01 9.02
CA ASP A 159 12.83 16.80 9.26
C ASP A 159 12.61 15.76 8.15
N ILE A 160 11.37 15.56 7.68
CA ILE A 160 11.06 14.71 6.52
C ILE A 160 11.81 15.17 5.27
N ALA A 161 11.89 16.48 5.03
CA ALA A 161 12.59 17.02 3.86
C ALA A 161 14.13 16.87 3.94
N GLN A 162 14.69 16.79 5.14
CA GLN A 162 16.13 16.73 5.38
C GLN A 162 16.65 15.31 5.62
N MET A 163 15.81 14.40 6.11
CA MET A 163 16.21 13.03 6.48
C MET A 163 16.01 12.04 5.32
N LYS A 164 16.99 11.15 5.16
CA LYS A 164 16.96 10.08 4.14
C LYS A 164 16.03 8.91 4.52
N VAL A 165 15.63 8.78 5.79
CA VAL A 165 14.85 7.66 6.33
C VAL A 165 13.58 8.19 7.00
N PRO A 166 12.46 8.30 6.27
CA PRO A 166 11.20 8.83 6.80
C PRO A 166 10.71 8.12 8.07
N GLU A 167 10.92 6.81 8.18
CA GLU A 167 10.50 6.02 9.33
C GLU A 167 11.14 6.45 10.66
N GLU A 168 12.37 7.00 10.63
CA GLU A 168 13.02 7.52 11.84
C GLU A 168 12.36 8.82 12.31
N VAL A 169 12.00 9.70 11.37
CA VAL A 169 11.23 10.92 11.68
C VAL A 169 9.86 10.55 12.25
N GLU A 170 9.14 9.62 11.60
CA GLU A 170 7.86 9.15 12.08
C GLU A 170 7.97 8.59 13.52
N ARG A 171 8.95 7.75 13.81
CA ARG A 171 9.18 7.23 15.17
C ARG A 171 9.50 8.31 16.18
N HIS A 172 10.24 9.33 15.80
CA HIS A 172 10.56 10.45 16.67
C HIS A 172 9.31 11.23 17.10
N TYR A 173 8.43 11.56 16.16
CA TYR A 173 7.24 12.38 16.43
C TYR A 173 6.00 11.59 16.82
N LEU A 174 5.83 10.37 16.31
CA LEU A 174 4.63 9.55 16.46
C LEU A 174 4.82 8.34 17.40
N GLY A 175 6.09 7.98 17.70
CA GLY A 175 6.45 6.81 18.48
C GLY A 175 6.50 5.50 17.69
N ILE A 176 5.89 5.47 16.51
CA ILE A 176 5.82 4.31 15.60
C ILE A 176 5.93 4.77 14.14
N SER A 177 6.26 3.87 13.22
CA SER A 177 6.29 4.17 11.78
C SER A 177 4.88 4.20 11.18
N SER A 178 4.73 4.86 10.03
CA SER A 178 3.47 4.85 9.28
C SER A 178 3.04 3.44 8.84
N TYR A 179 3.96 2.52 8.66
CA TYR A 179 3.64 1.11 8.34
C TYR A 179 3.03 0.39 9.53
N GLU A 180 3.51 0.63 10.75
CA GLU A 180 2.91 0.12 11.99
C GLU A 180 1.54 0.75 12.25
N ILE A 181 1.36 2.03 11.89
CA ILE A 181 0.04 2.69 11.90
C ILE A 181 -0.89 1.98 10.91
N ALA A 182 -0.46 1.73 9.66
CA ALA A 182 -1.25 1.01 8.68
C ALA A 182 -1.64 -0.39 9.19
N ALA A 183 -0.70 -1.15 9.75
CA ALA A 183 -0.98 -2.45 10.35
C ALA A 183 -2.08 -2.36 11.42
N SER A 184 -1.99 -1.38 12.32
CA SER A 184 -2.97 -1.19 13.40
C SER A 184 -4.34 -0.73 12.87
N MET A 185 -4.39 0.07 11.81
CA MET A 185 -5.64 0.44 11.12
C MET A 185 -6.32 -0.78 10.52
N PHE A 186 -5.57 -1.61 9.80
CA PHE A 186 -6.13 -2.81 9.16
C PHE A 186 -6.52 -3.87 10.19
N GLU A 187 -5.81 -4.00 11.30
CA GLU A 187 -6.22 -4.83 12.43
C GLU A 187 -7.54 -4.33 13.04
N HIS A 188 -7.68 -3.03 13.27
CA HIS A 188 -8.93 -2.42 13.75
C HIS A 188 -10.13 -2.70 12.83
N TRP A 189 -9.89 -2.75 11.52
CA TRP A 189 -10.92 -3.07 10.51
C TRP A 189 -11.01 -4.57 10.16
N ASN A 190 -10.44 -5.45 11.00
CA ASN A 190 -10.50 -6.91 10.85
C ASN A 190 -9.99 -7.44 9.50
N PHE A 191 -8.90 -6.88 9.00
CA PHE A 191 -8.19 -7.48 7.85
C PHE A 191 -7.46 -8.76 8.29
N GLU A 192 -7.07 -9.58 7.30
CA GLU A 192 -6.34 -10.83 7.57
C GLU A 192 -5.03 -10.59 8.32
N SER A 193 -4.73 -11.46 9.30
CA SER A 193 -3.52 -11.37 10.13
C SER A 193 -2.25 -11.35 9.30
N ALA A 194 -2.20 -12.10 8.20
CA ALA A 194 -1.05 -12.15 7.32
C ALA A 194 -0.70 -10.77 6.71
N LEU A 195 -1.70 -9.96 6.32
CA LEU A 195 -1.49 -8.60 5.86
C LEU A 195 -1.01 -7.70 6.99
N VAL A 196 -1.67 -7.78 8.15
CA VAL A 196 -1.32 -6.98 9.32
C VAL A 196 0.12 -7.25 9.78
N GLU A 197 0.51 -8.50 9.86
CA GLU A 197 1.87 -8.92 10.24
C GLU A 197 2.90 -8.46 9.20
N ALA A 198 2.58 -8.62 7.90
CA ALA A 198 3.46 -8.17 6.82
C ALA A 198 3.76 -6.67 6.92
N LEU A 199 2.75 -5.84 7.21
CA LEU A 199 2.91 -4.40 7.37
C LEU A 199 3.64 -4.02 8.66
N ARG A 200 3.34 -4.71 9.78
CA ARG A 200 3.89 -4.39 11.10
C ARG A 200 5.41 -4.54 11.15
N GLU A 201 5.96 -5.50 10.40
CA GLU A 201 7.39 -5.81 10.42
C GLU A 201 8.20 -5.14 9.29
N ILE A 202 7.63 -4.26 8.47
CA ILE A 202 8.36 -3.60 7.36
C ILE A 202 9.61 -2.89 7.85
N SER A 203 9.51 -2.15 8.97
CA SER A 203 10.62 -1.40 9.54
C SER A 203 11.52 -2.23 10.48
N ASN A 204 11.25 -3.52 10.64
CA ASN A 204 12.06 -4.39 11.49
C ASN A 204 13.27 -4.94 10.70
N PRO A 205 14.53 -4.52 11.04
CA PRO A 205 15.70 -4.99 10.32
C PRO A 205 16.00 -6.48 10.51
N LEU A 206 15.31 -7.14 11.44
CA LEU A 206 15.42 -8.57 11.74
C LEU A 206 14.16 -9.36 11.33
N ALA A 207 13.29 -8.75 10.51
CA ALA A 207 12.07 -9.38 10.04
C ALA A 207 12.36 -10.76 9.43
N LYS A 208 11.57 -11.76 9.85
CA LYS A 208 11.61 -13.12 9.29
C LYS A 208 10.48 -13.39 8.31
N ASN A 209 9.43 -12.57 8.35
CA ASN A 209 8.30 -12.66 7.46
C ASN A 209 8.75 -12.28 6.03
N PRO A 210 8.63 -13.19 5.03
CA PRO A 210 9.11 -12.94 3.67
C PRO A 210 8.38 -11.78 2.98
N TYR A 211 7.12 -11.55 3.32
CA TYR A 211 6.38 -10.38 2.81
C TYR A 211 6.95 -9.07 3.34
N SER A 212 7.22 -9.00 4.65
CA SER A 212 7.82 -7.80 5.27
C SER A 212 9.21 -7.50 4.70
N GLN A 213 10.01 -8.53 4.45
CA GLN A 213 11.32 -8.37 3.82
C GLN A 213 11.21 -7.78 2.41
N ALA A 214 10.30 -8.31 1.58
CA ALA A 214 10.05 -7.79 0.24
C ALA A 214 9.50 -6.35 0.28
N LEU A 215 8.55 -6.07 1.17
CA LEU A 215 7.98 -4.73 1.36
C LEU A 215 9.04 -3.72 1.81
N ALA A 216 9.93 -4.11 2.73
CA ALA A 216 11.05 -3.26 3.17
C ALA A 216 11.96 -2.85 2.00
N VAL A 217 12.26 -3.76 1.09
CA VAL A 217 13.01 -3.46 -0.14
C VAL A 217 12.25 -2.50 -1.04
N ILE A 218 10.95 -2.73 -1.22
CA ILE A 218 10.08 -1.89 -2.06
C ILE A 218 10.01 -0.45 -1.51
N THR A 219 9.90 -0.27 -0.18
CA THR A 219 9.84 1.06 0.45
C THR A 219 11.12 1.86 0.30
N LYS A 220 12.29 1.22 0.25
CA LYS A 220 13.55 1.91 -0.04
C LYS A 220 13.63 2.38 -1.49
N THR A 221 13.04 1.62 -2.40
CA THR A 221 13.06 1.91 -3.84
C THR A 221 12.04 2.97 -4.24
N VAL A 222 10.85 2.92 -3.65
CA VAL A 222 9.72 3.80 -3.96
C VAL A 222 9.01 4.20 -2.67
N ASN A 223 8.99 5.49 -2.36
CA ASN A 223 8.22 6.11 -1.29
C ASN A 223 7.87 7.56 -1.67
N LEU A 224 7.18 8.31 -0.80
CA LEU A 224 6.76 9.69 -1.09
C LEU A 224 7.93 10.65 -1.32
N GLN A 225 9.07 10.46 -0.66
CA GLN A 225 10.26 11.30 -0.77
C GLN A 225 11.21 10.85 -1.87
N ASN A 226 11.05 9.59 -2.32
CA ASN A 226 12.00 8.97 -3.23
C ASN A 226 11.31 7.99 -4.17
N THR A 227 11.51 8.17 -5.46
CA THR A 227 11.00 7.27 -6.49
C THR A 227 12.14 6.85 -7.40
N PHE A 228 12.67 5.64 -7.20
CA PHE A 228 13.76 5.06 -7.96
C PHE A 228 15.06 5.89 -7.98
N SER A 229 15.41 6.60 -6.90
CA SER A 229 16.71 7.28 -6.81
C SER A 229 17.85 6.25 -6.69
N ASN A 230 19.06 6.68 -7.01
CA ASN A 230 20.24 5.82 -6.92
C ASN A 230 20.49 5.39 -5.46
N GLU A 231 20.31 6.30 -4.50
CA GLU A 231 20.45 6.03 -3.07
C GLU A 231 19.40 5.03 -2.58
N GLY A 232 18.14 5.20 -2.99
CA GLY A 232 17.06 4.29 -2.64
C GLY A 232 17.27 2.88 -3.21
N ILE A 233 17.71 2.78 -4.47
CA ILE A 233 18.04 1.50 -5.09
C ILE A 233 19.24 0.83 -4.40
N SER A 234 20.27 1.61 -4.04
CA SER A 234 21.43 1.07 -3.31
C SER A 234 21.01 0.49 -1.95
N ALA A 235 20.22 1.23 -1.17
CA ALA A 235 19.69 0.76 0.11
C ALA A 235 18.79 -0.49 -0.04
N ALA A 236 18.00 -0.55 -1.11
CA ALA A 236 17.20 -1.74 -1.44
C ALA A 236 18.07 -2.97 -1.75
N LEU A 237 19.16 -2.78 -2.50
CA LEU A 237 20.10 -3.87 -2.82
C LEU A 237 20.83 -4.41 -1.58
N GLU A 238 21.18 -3.56 -0.62
CA GLU A 238 21.73 -3.97 0.68
C GLU A 238 20.74 -4.87 1.46
N LEU A 239 19.44 -4.50 1.45
CA LEU A 239 18.42 -5.34 2.08
C LEU A 239 18.22 -6.67 1.33
N ILE A 240 18.28 -6.67 0.00
CA ILE A 240 18.19 -7.87 -0.83
C ILE A 240 19.31 -8.84 -0.47
N GLU A 241 20.54 -8.35 -0.36
CA GLU A 241 21.69 -9.17 0.06
C GLU A 241 21.51 -9.71 1.48
N LYS A 242 21.12 -8.83 2.41
CA LYS A 242 20.88 -9.17 3.81
C LYS A 242 19.82 -10.27 3.99
N PHE A 243 18.71 -10.19 3.25
CA PHE A 243 17.61 -11.14 3.34
C PHE A 243 17.73 -12.34 2.39
N GLY A 244 18.75 -12.37 1.54
CA GLY A 244 18.94 -13.44 0.56
C GLY A 244 17.88 -13.47 -0.54
N LEU A 245 17.34 -12.31 -0.93
CA LEU A 245 16.28 -12.20 -1.93
C LEU A 245 16.86 -12.19 -3.36
N ASN A 246 16.00 -12.39 -4.37
CA ASN A 246 16.43 -12.49 -5.76
C ASN A 246 16.75 -11.11 -6.36
N LYS A 247 18.03 -10.76 -6.42
CA LYS A 247 18.55 -9.49 -6.94
C LYS A 247 18.25 -9.31 -8.42
N ASN A 248 18.51 -10.32 -9.26
CA ASN A 248 18.36 -10.20 -10.71
C ASN A 248 16.90 -9.90 -11.09
N ALA A 249 15.96 -10.65 -10.49
CA ALA A 249 14.54 -10.42 -10.70
C ALA A 249 14.10 -9.02 -10.23
N PHE A 250 14.70 -8.48 -9.16
CA PHE A 250 14.44 -7.12 -8.68
C PHE A 250 14.94 -6.05 -9.65
N GLU A 251 16.14 -6.17 -10.17
CA GLU A 251 16.70 -5.23 -11.14
C GLU A 251 15.89 -5.22 -12.46
N GLU A 252 15.45 -6.39 -12.93
CA GLU A 252 14.53 -6.51 -14.07
C GLU A 252 13.19 -5.83 -13.78
N ALA A 253 12.64 -6.01 -12.58
CA ALA A 253 11.38 -5.37 -12.16
C ALA A 253 11.48 -3.85 -12.15
N ILE A 254 12.58 -3.28 -11.64
CA ILE A 254 12.82 -1.82 -11.70
C ILE A 254 12.79 -1.33 -13.14
N MET A 255 13.48 -2.02 -14.06
CA MET A 255 13.53 -1.62 -15.48
C MET A 255 12.14 -1.67 -16.11
N ALA A 256 11.37 -2.72 -15.83
CA ALA A 256 10.01 -2.87 -16.34
C ALA A 256 9.09 -1.75 -15.84
N VAL A 257 9.10 -1.45 -14.54
CA VAL A 257 8.25 -0.40 -13.95
C VAL A 257 8.65 0.99 -14.44
N LYS A 258 9.95 1.30 -14.54
CA LYS A 258 10.43 2.58 -15.10
C LYS A 258 10.03 2.77 -16.57
N SER A 259 10.02 1.69 -17.34
CA SER A 259 9.63 1.74 -18.76
C SER A 259 8.13 1.99 -18.94
N ALA A 260 7.29 1.51 -18.03
CA ALA A 260 5.84 1.71 -18.05
C ALA A 260 5.39 3.13 -17.62
N GLN A 261 6.30 3.96 -17.08
CA GLN A 261 6.02 5.35 -16.70
C GLN A 261 6.26 6.35 -17.85
N LYS A 262 6.87 5.91 -18.95
CA LYS A 262 7.14 6.71 -20.16
C LYS A 262 5.97 6.65 -21.13
#